data_857e8b39561a08ad69fd19a966914841
#
_entry.id   857e8b39561a08ad69fd19a966914841
#
_cell.length_a   1.000
_cell.length_b   1.000
_cell.length_c   1.000
_cell.angle_alpha   90.00
_cell.angle_beta   90.00
_cell.angle_gamma   90.00
#
_symmetry.space_group_name_H-M   'P 1'
#
loop_
_entity.id
_entity.type
_entity.pdbx_description
1 polymer ?
#
loop_
_entity_poly.entity_id
_entity_poly.type
_entity_poly.pdbx_seq_one_letter_code
_entity_poly.pdbx_strand_id
1 'polypeptide(L)'
;MLIIETVQEATKRLIEVVNTIPGLRVLGDPQMCMFSFASDNVNAFQLADEMNKRGWYIQGQFASPQSPRSLHVSVMYGNAPNVEKMLEDLRECVEALGGEMPIDSESIQAIVAHALASPSPEEAFSKLAQSAGIVGTELPSELAFINEVLEALPDEVANKLLIDFFNDLYV
;
A
#
# COMPACT_ATOMS: atom_id res chain seq x y z
N MET A 1 -20.84 20.94 17.03
CA MET A 1 -19.72 20.76 16.09
C MET A 1 -20.26 20.07 14.84
N LEU A 2 -20.04 20.66 13.68
CA LEU A 2 -20.52 20.06 12.42
C LEU A 2 -19.63 18.87 12.06
N ILE A 3 -20.21 17.85 11.41
CA ILE A 3 -19.47 16.64 10.96
C ILE A 3 -18.22 17.00 10.15
N ILE A 4 -18.34 18.02 9.30
CA ILE A 4 -17.24 18.52 8.45
C ILE A 4 -16.08 19.05 9.31
N GLU A 5 -16.36 19.82 10.36
CA GLU A 5 -15.33 20.36 11.26
C GLU A 5 -14.55 19.25 11.95
N THR A 6 -15.24 18.23 12.46
CA THR A 6 -14.61 17.06 13.09
C THR A 6 -13.64 16.33 12.13
N VAL A 7 -14.06 16.10 10.88
CA VAL A 7 -13.24 15.44 9.88
C VAL A 7 -12.04 16.30 9.47
N GLN A 8 -12.25 17.62 9.31
CA GLN A 8 -11.16 18.54 8.95
C GLN A 8 -10.11 18.66 10.06
N GLU A 9 -10.53 18.77 11.33
CA GLU A 9 -9.62 18.80 12.47
C GLU A 9 -8.80 17.51 12.58
N ALA A 10 -9.47 16.37 12.43
CA ALA A 10 -8.82 15.06 12.43
C ALA A 10 -7.80 14.94 11.28
N THR A 11 -8.15 15.41 10.08
CA THR A 11 -7.26 15.38 8.93
C THR A 11 -6.04 16.28 9.13
N LYS A 12 -6.23 17.50 9.60
CA LYS A 12 -5.13 18.43 9.94
C LYS A 12 -4.19 17.80 10.96
N ARG A 13 -4.75 17.21 12.02
CA ARG A 13 -3.97 16.53 13.05
C ARG A 13 -3.12 15.39 12.50
N LEU A 14 -3.69 14.55 11.61
CA LEU A 14 -2.95 13.49 10.93
C LEU A 14 -1.80 14.06 10.09
N ILE A 15 -2.05 15.04 9.25
CA ILE A 15 -1.07 15.68 8.37
C ILE A 15 0.09 16.27 9.19
N GLU A 16 -0.23 17.02 10.25
CA GLU A 16 0.78 17.63 11.13
C GLU A 16 1.69 16.58 11.75
N VAL A 17 1.09 15.53 12.32
CA VAL A 17 1.87 14.51 13.05
C VAL A 17 2.61 13.58 12.10
N VAL A 18 2.04 13.17 10.97
CA VAL A 18 2.74 12.35 9.96
C VAL A 18 4.04 13.03 9.53
N ASN A 19 4.02 14.35 9.29
CA ASN A 19 5.23 15.12 8.94
C ASN A 19 6.27 15.22 10.08
N THR A 20 5.93 14.83 11.32
CA THR A 20 6.89 14.77 12.43
C THR A 20 7.52 13.38 12.61
N ILE A 21 6.98 12.36 11.97
CA ILE A 21 7.52 11.00 12.03
C ILE A 21 8.73 10.91 11.09
N PRO A 22 9.93 10.55 11.60
CA PRO A 22 11.12 10.47 10.76
C PRO A 22 10.92 9.55 9.55
N GLY A 23 11.27 10.04 8.38
CA GLY A 23 11.14 9.30 7.12
C GLY A 23 9.75 9.34 6.47
N LEU A 24 8.73 9.89 7.12
CA LEU A 24 7.43 10.12 6.51
C LEU A 24 7.28 11.56 6.04
N ARG A 25 6.60 11.77 4.92
CA ARG A 25 6.26 13.11 4.41
C ARG A 25 4.92 13.10 3.68
N VAL A 26 4.06 14.03 4.01
CA VAL A 26 2.79 14.25 3.30
C VAL A 26 3.08 14.82 1.91
N LEU A 27 2.35 14.35 0.91
CA LEU A 27 2.49 14.78 -0.48
C LEU A 27 1.52 15.92 -0.81
N GLY A 28 2.06 16.96 -1.45
CA GLY A 28 1.26 18.13 -1.85
C GLY A 28 0.78 18.97 -0.67
N ASP A 29 -0.33 19.69 -0.92
CA ASP A 29 -1.01 20.52 0.08
C ASP A 29 -2.50 20.11 0.16
N PRO A 30 -2.83 19.03 0.88
CA PRO A 30 -4.18 18.51 0.95
C PRO A 30 -5.11 19.46 1.72
N GLN A 31 -6.26 19.80 1.11
CA GLN A 31 -7.24 20.74 1.64
C GLN A 31 -8.50 20.06 2.20
N MET A 32 -8.67 18.77 1.92
CA MET A 32 -9.89 18.03 2.24
C MET A 32 -9.58 16.85 3.17
N CYS A 33 -10.49 15.91 3.26
CA CYS A 33 -10.45 14.75 4.15
C CYS A 33 -9.61 13.57 3.61
N MET A 34 -8.85 13.78 2.55
CA MET A 34 -7.97 12.77 1.95
C MET A 34 -6.57 13.34 1.77
N PHE A 35 -5.57 12.53 2.04
CA PHE A 35 -4.18 12.88 1.78
C PHE A 35 -3.35 11.63 1.50
N SER A 36 -2.19 11.82 0.90
CA SER A 36 -1.20 10.76 0.72
C SER A 36 0.11 11.15 1.38
N PHE A 37 0.84 10.17 1.85
CA PHE A 37 2.18 10.37 2.37
C PHE A 37 3.13 9.30 1.84
N ALA A 38 4.39 9.69 1.61
CA ALA A 38 5.46 8.79 1.21
C ALA A 38 6.34 8.46 2.41
N SER A 39 7.10 7.36 2.28
CA SER A 39 8.12 6.96 3.24
C SER A 39 9.47 6.83 2.53
N ASP A 40 10.51 7.37 3.18
CA ASP A 40 11.90 7.31 2.69
C ASP A 40 12.75 6.25 3.43
N ASN A 41 12.23 5.67 4.53
CA ASN A 41 12.99 4.77 5.42
C ASN A 41 12.34 3.41 5.66
N VAL A 42 11.07 3.25 5.34
CA VAL A 42 10.36 1.96 5.42
C VAL A 42 9.59 1.70 4.14
N ASN A 43 9.38 0.43 3.84
CA ASN A 43 8.59 0.06 2.67
C ASN A 43 7.11 0.40 2.90
N ALA A 44 6.53 1.20 2.00
CA ALA A 44 5.16 1.69 2.13
C ALA A 44 4.12 0.55 2.11
N PHE A 45 4.34 -0.50 1.33
CA PHE A 45 3.40 -1.62 1.28
C PHE A 45 3.48 -2.48 2.54
N GLN A 46 4.68 -2.70 3.09
CA GLN A 46 4.83 -3.37 4.40
C GLN A 46 4.19 -2.54 5.51
N LEU A 47 4.34 -1.20 5.46
CA LEU A 47 3.69 -0.32 6.42
C LEU A 47 2.17 -0.40 6.33
N ALA A 48 1.60 -0.50 5.11
CA ALA A 48 0.17 -0.73 4.93
C ALA A 48 -0.30 -2.05 5.55
N ASP A 49 0.45 -3.14 5.36
CA ASP A 49 0.13 -4.44 5.96
C ASP A 49 0.18 -4.40 7.49
N GLU A 50 1.20 -3.78 8.08
CA GLU A 50 1.33 -3.64 9.54
C GLU A 50 0.20 -2.79 10.14
N MET A 51 -0.20 -1.72 9.46
CA MET A 51 -1.36 -0.92 9.86
C MET A 51 -2.66 -1.71 9.72
N ASN A 52 -2.81 -2.52 8.66
CA ASN A 52 -3.99 -3.37 8.47
C ASN A 52 -4.14 -4.43 9.58
N LYS A 53 -3.05 -5.03 10.05
CA LYS A 53 -3.06 -5.95 11.21
C LYS A 53 -3.60 -5.30 12.49
N ARG A 54 -3.52 -3.97 12.58
CA ARG A 54 -4.04 -3.16 13.70
C ARG A 54 -5.43 -2.59 13.44
N GLY A 55 -6.04 -2.96 12.29
CA GLY A 55 -7.40 -2.56 11.90
C GLY A 55 -7.47 -1.24 11.14
N TRP A 56 -6.33 -0.70 10.64
CA TRP A 56 -6.28 0.52 9.85
C TRP A 56 -6.07 0.18 8.38
N TYR A 57 -7.10 0.30 7.58
CA TYR A 57 -6.95 0.15 6.13
C TYR A 57 -6.36 1.44 5.53
N ILE A 58 -5.13 1.34 5.07
CA ILE A 58 -4.41 2.40 4.35
C ILE A 58 -4.03 1.86 2.98
N GLN A 59 -4.45 2.56 1.91
CA GLN A 59 -4.26 2.08 0.56
C GLN A 59 -2.85 2.39 0.04
N GLY A 60 -2.10 1.36 -0.38
CA GLY A 60 -0.85 1.52 -1.11
C GLY A 60 -1.10 2.07 -2.52
N GLN A 61 -0.25 3.00 -2.92
CA GLN A 61 -0.24 3.64 -4.25
C GLN A 61 1.09 3.37 -4.92
N PHE A 62 1.07 2.85 -6.14
CA PHE A 62 2.28 2.62 -6.93
C PHE A 62 2.97 3.93 -7.29
N ALA A 63 4.29 3.86 -7.49
CA ALA A 63 5.04 4.98 -8.04
C ALA A 63 4.59 5.28 -9.48
N SER A 64 4.68 6.54 -9.85
CA SER A 64 4.47 7.01 -11.21
C SER A 64 5.52 8.06 -11.56
N PRO A 65 5.68 8.47 -12.84
CA PRO A 65 6.59 9.56 -13.19
C PRO A 65 6.32 10.89 -12.47
N GLN A 66 5.11 11.08 -11.94
CA GLN A 66 4.67 12.31 -11.27
C GLN A 66 4.60 12.20 -9.75
N SER A 67 4.60 10.98 -9.19
CA SER A 67 4.42 10.75 -7.76
C SER A 67 5.23 9.56 -7.28
N PRO A 68 5.90 9.67 -6.12
CA PRO A 68 6.54 8.50 -5.51
C PRO A 68 5.48 7.50 -5.02
N ARG A 69 5.93 6.28 -4.74
CA ARG A 69 5.15 5.31 -3.97
C ARG A 69 4.64 5.96 -2.69
N SER A 70 3.38 5.74 -2.36
CA SER A 70 2.75 6.44 -1.24
C SER A 70 1.62 5.63 -0.61
N LEU A 71 1.17 6.09 0.53
CA LEU A 71 0.01 5.57 1.25
C LEU A 71 -1.10 6.60 1.24
N HIS A 72 -2.30 6.20 0.85
CA HIS A 72 -3.47 7.05 0.77
C HIS A 72 -4.38 6.84 1.99
N VAL A 73 -4.72 7.94 2.65
CA VAL A 73 -5.58 7.97 3.83
C VAL A 73 -6.84 8.77 3.54
N SER A 74 -7.98 8.17 3.85
CA SER A 74 -9.29 8.83 3.84
C SER A 74 -9.82 8.98 5.26
N VAL A 75 -10.05 10.22 5.67
CA VAL A 75 -10.61 10.54 6.99
C VAL A 75 -12.11 10.73 6.86
N MET A 76 -12.86 9.93 7.60
CA MET A 76 -14.32 9.97 7.64
C MET A 76 -14.80 10.20 9.07
N TYR A 77 -16.05 10.60 9.24
CA TYR A 77 -16.63 10.81 10.56
C TYR A 77 -16.51 9.59 11.50
N GLY A 78 -16.60 8.40 10.92
CA GLY A 78 -16.50 7.15 11.70
C GLY A 78 -15.10 6.84 12.23
N ASN A 79 -14.03 7.27 11.54
CA ASN A 79 -12.64 7.03 11.97
C ASN A 79 -11.98 8.27 12.62
N ALA A 80 -12.52 9.47 12.41
CA ALA A 80 -11.99 10.71 12.99
C ALA A 80 -11.78 10.66 14.53
N PRO A 81 -12.65 10.06 15.34
CA PRO A 81 -12.43 9.97 16.79
C PRO A 81 -11.21 9.13 17.19
N ASN A 82 -10.70 8.29 16.30
CA ASN A 82 -9.62 7.35 16.59
C ASN A 82 -8.25 7.80 16.05
N VAL A 83 -8.13 9.07 15.64
CA VAL A 83 -6.91 9.63 15.01
C VAL A 83 -5.68 9.48 15.89
N GLU A 84 -5.76 9.75 17.18
CA GLU A 84 -4.60 9.63 18.08
C GLU A 84 -4.13 8.18 18.18
N LYS A 85 -5.05 7.21 18.22
CA LYS A 85 -4.70 5.79 18.21
C LYS A 85 -4.05 5.38 16.88
N MET A 86 -4.57 5.86 15.77
CA MET A 86 -3.97 5.63 14.45
C MET A 86 -2.53 6.17 14.38
N LEU A 87 -2.29 7.35 14.93
CA LEU A 87 -0.96 7.98 14.96
C LEU A 87 0.03 7.26 15.86
N GLU A 88 -0.44 6.73 16.99
CA GLU A 88 0.36 5.88 17.87
C GLU A 88 0.78 4.60 17.16
N ASP A 89 -0.19 3.88 16.57
CA ASP A 89 0.04 2.65 15.81
C ASP A 89 0.98 2.90 14.62
N LEU A 90 0.82 4.02 13.92
CA LEU A 90 1.69 4.39 12.79
C LEU A 90 3.15 4.58 13.21
N ARG A 91 3.40 5.25 14.36
CA ARG A 91 4.76 5.42 14.88
C ARG A 91 5.38 4.09 15.24
N GLU A 92 4.64 3.23 15.93
CA GLU A 92 5.11 1.91 16.31
C GLU A 92 5.42 1.03 15.10
N CYS A 93 4.58 1.07 14.05
CA CYS A 93 4.83 0.35 12.80
C CYS A 93 6.10 0.86 12.10
N VAL A 94 6.29 2.17 12.00
CA VAL A 94 7.49 2.75 11.39
C VAL A 94 8.75 2.38 12.19
N GLU A 95 8.69 2.40 13.51
CA GLU A 95 9.81 2.02 14.37
C GLU A 95 10.16 0.54 14.23
N ALA A 96 9.15 -0.34 14.22
CA ALA A 96 9.34 -1.77 14.03
C ALA A 96 9.96 -2.09 12.68
N LEU A 97 9.41 -1.55 11.60
CA LEU A 97 9.89 -1.77 10.23
C LEU A 97 11.24 -1.13 9.94
N GLY A 98 11.61 -0.07 10.65
CA GLY A 98 12.93 0.62 10.49
C GLY A 98 14.13 -0.26 10.84
N GLY A 99 13.93 -1.39 11.52
CA GLY A 99 14.93 -2.41 11.82
C GLY A 99 14.86 -3.66 10.94
N GLU A 100 13.89 -3.75 10.06
CA GLU A 100 13.69 -4.91 9.20
C GLU A 100 14.38 -4.75 7.84
N MET A 101 14.76 -5.90 7.25
CA MET A 101 15.25 -5.91 5.88
C MET A 101 14.08 -5.59 4.92
N PRO A 102 14.23 -4.63 4.02
CA PRO A 102 13.20 -4.38 3.02
C PRO A 102 13.03 -5.61 2.12
N ILE A 103 11.85 -5.73 1.50
CA ILE A 103 11.62 -6.76 0.47
C ILE A 103 12.71 -6.59 -0.59
N ASP A 104 13.44 -7.67 -0.87
CA ASP A 104 14.59 -7.64 -1.76
C ASP A 104 14.15 -7.39 -3.21
N SER A 105 14.50 -6.22 -3.73
CA SER A 105 14.19 -5.82 -5.10
C SER A 105 14.81 -6.75 -6.16
N GLU A 106 15.97 -7.35 -5.90
CA GLU A 106 16.60 -8.28 -6.85
C GLU A 106 15.78 -9.57 -6.95
N SER A 107 15.30 -10.09 -5.82
CA SER A 107 14.40 -11.24 -5.77
C SER A 107 13.09 -10.97 -6.51
N ILE A 108 12.48 -9.79 -6.32
CA ILE A 108 11.27 -9.40 -7.06
C ILE A 108 11.53 -9.35 -8.56
N GLN A 109 12.62 -8.70 -9.00
CA GLN A 109 12.97 -8.62 -10.41
C GLN A 109 13.23 -10.01 -11.02
N ALA A 110 13.88 -10.92 -10.29
CA ALA A 110 14.11 -12.28 -10.74
C ALA A 110 12.78 -13.06 -10.92
N ILE A 111 11.85 -12.92 -9.98
CA ILE A 111 10.52 -13.53 -10.06
C ILE A 111 9.76 -13.01 -11.28
N VAL A 112 9.73 -11.69 -11.46
CA VAL A 112 9.08 -11.04 -12.60
C VAL A 112 9.71 -11.47 -13.92
N ALA A 113 11.03 -11.46 -14.03
CA ALA A 113 11.74 -11.90 -15.25
C ALA A 113 11.45 -13.37 -15.57
N HIS A 114 11.43 -14.25 -14.56
CA HIS A 114 11.10 -15.65 -14.73
C HIS A 114 9.66 -15.86 -15.21
N ALA A 115 8.73 -15.12 -14.65
CA ALA A 115 7.33 -15.16 -15.06
C ALA A 115 7.14 -14.66 -16.50
N LEU A 116 7.73 -13.53 -16.85
CA LEU A 116 7.66 -12.95 -18.20
C LEU A 116 8.31 -13.82 -19.28
N ALA A 117 9.25 -14.70 -18.91
CA ALA A 117 9.85 -15.68 -19.82
C ALA A 117 8.93 -16.88 -20.10
N SER A 118 7.74 -16.95 -19.49
CA SER A 118 6.78 -18.04 -19.69
C SER A 118 6.18 -18.00 -21.10
N PRO A 119 5.83 -19.18 -21.67
CA PRO A 119 5.31 -19.28 -23.04
C PRO A 119 3.93 -18.64 -23.21
N SER A 120 3.16 -18.48 -22.14
CA SER A 120 1.85 -17.85 -22.18
C SER A 120 1.62 -16.91 -20.99
N PRO A 121 0.73 -15.90 -21.15
CA PRO A 121 0.32 -15.03 -20.06
C PRO A 121 -0.30 -15.79 -18.87
N GLU A 122 -1.05 -16.86 -19.15
CA GLU A 122 -1.70 -17.69 -18.13
C GLU A 122 -0.67 -18.42 -17.26
N GLU A 123 0.40 -18.94 -17.85
CA GLU A 123 1.51 -19.56 -17.10
C GLU A 123 2.29 -18.51 -16.29
N ALA A 124 2.51 -17.32 -16.87
CA ALA A 124 3.13 -16.22 -16.16
C ALA A 124 2.32 -15.84 -14.92
N PHE A 125 1.01 -15.68 -15.07
CA PHE A 125 0.09 -15.39 -13.97
C PHE A 125 0.12 -16.49 -12.89
N SER A 126 0.01 -17.75 -13.30
CA SER A 126 0.04 -18.88 -12.35
C SER A 126 1.30 -18.91 -11.50
N LYS A 127 2.46 -18.61 -12.12
CA LYS A 127 3.74 -18.54 -11.39
C LYS A 127 3.81 -17.36 -10.43
N LEU A 128 3.35 -16.19 -10.86
CA LEU A 128 3.30 -15.00 -10.01
C LEU A 128 2.34 -15.19 -8.84
N ALA A 129 1.14 -15.71 -9.10
CA ALA A 129 0.15 -16.03 -8.08
C ALA A 129 0.70 -17.04 -7.05
N GLN A 130 1.34 -18.11 -7.52
CA GLN A 130 1.96 -19.10 -6.65
C GLN A 130 3.08 -18.49 -5.80
N SER A 131 3.93 -17.64 -6.39
CA SER A 131 5.02 -16.97 -5.66
C SER A 131 4.49 -15.99 -4.62
N ALA A 132 3.32 -15.40 -4.88
CA ALA A 132 2.62 -14.47 -3.99
C ALA A 132 1.73 -15.17 -2.94
N GLY A 133 1.65 -16.51 -2.95
CA GLY A 133 0.79 -17.27 -2.04
C GLY A 133 -0.71 -17.16 -2.33
N ILE A 134 -1.08 -16.71 -3.54
CA ILE A 134 -2.48 -16.63 -3.98
C ILE A 134 -2.96 -18.03 -4.32
N VAL A 135 -4.06 -18.47 -3.70
CA VAL A 135 -4.70 -19.76 -3.96
C VAL A 135 -6.13 -19.52 -4.46
N GLY A 136 -6.37 -19.78 -5.73
CA GLY A 136 -7.65 -19.47 -6.36
C GLY A 136 -7.91 -17.97 -6.39
N THR A 137 -9.04 -17.52 -5.84
CA THR A 137 -9.44 -16.11 -5.74
C THR A 137 -9.22 -15.52 -4.34
N GLU A 138 -8.61 -16.26 -3.42
CA GLU A 138 -8.32 -15.77 -2.07
C GLU A 138 -6.98 -15.02 -2.06
N LEU A 139 -7.03 -13.77 -1.63
CA LEU A 139 -5.84 -12.94 -1.41
C LEU A 139 -5.27 -13.23 -0.01
N PRO A 140 -3.94 -13.28 0.15
CA PRO A 140 -3.33 -13.34 1.46
C PRO A 140 -3.64 -12.08 2.28
N SER A 141 -3.50 -12.19 3.60
CA SER A 141 -3.70 -11.05 4.52
C SER A 141 -2.62 -9.96 4.38
N GLU A 142 -1.46 -10.32 3.84
CA GLU A 142 -0.33 -9.43 3.60
C GLU A 142 -0.18 -9.22 2.09
N LEU A 143 -0.29 -7.97 1.65
CA LEU A 143 -0.31 -7.62 0.23
C LEU A 143 0.99 -6.96 -0.25
N ALA A 144 1.94 -6.69 0.65
CA ALA A 144 3.17 -5.98 0.31
C ALA A 144 3.94 -6.67 -0.81
N PHE A 145 4.14 -7.98 -0.74
CA PHE A 145 4.83 -8.74 -1.77
C PHE A 145 4.09 -8.69 -3.12
N ILE A 146 2.77 -8.83 -3.12
CA ILE A 146 1.95 -8.73 -4.34
C ILE A 146 2.09 -7.35 -4.98
N ASN A 147 2.01 -6.30 -4.17
CA ASN A 147 2.16 -4.92 -4.64
C ASN A 147 3.56 -4.65 -5.20
N GLU A 148 4.62 -5.20 -4.59
CA GLU A 148 5.98 -5.13 -5.14
C GLU A 148 6.08 -5.80 -6.51
N VAL A 149 5.51 -6.98 -6.66
CA VAL A 149 5.49 -7.69 -7.94
C VAL A 149 4.72 -6.91 -8.99
N LEU A 150 3.52 -6.41 -8.65
CA LEU A 150 2.68 -5.63 -9.56
C LEU A 150 3.37 -4.34 -10.01
N GLU A 151 4.04 -3.64 -9.09
CA GLU A 151 4.78 -2.41 -9.42
C GLU A 151 6.02 -2.67 -10.30
N ALA A 152 6.64 -3.85 -10.18
CA ALA A 152 7.79 -4.24 -10.99
C ALA A 152 7.42 -4.77 -12.39
N LEU A 153 6.14 -5.08 -12.63
CA LEU A 153 5.65 -5.53 -13.94
C LEU A 153 5.51 -4.35 -14.92
N PRO A 154 5.66 -4.59 -16.24
CA PRO A 154 5.19 -3.63 -17.24
C PRO A 154 3.69 -3.35 -17.07
N ASP A 155 3.28 -2.08 -17.22
CA ASP A 155 1.90 -1.62 -17.00
C ASP A 155 0.86 -2.46 -17.75
N GLU A 156 1.13 -2.82 -19.01
CA GLU A 156 0.21 -3.64 -19.82
C GLU A 156 -0.01 -5.04 -19.22
N VAL A 157 1.05 -5.63 -18.66
CA VAL A 157 1.00 -6.95 -18.03
C VAL A 157 0.28 -6.87 -16.70
N ALA A 158 0.63 -5.90 -15.86
CA ALA A 158 -0.03 -5.68 -14.56
C ALA A 158 -1.53 -5.44 -14.73
N ASN A 159 -1.92 -4.57 -15.67
CA ASN A 159 -3.33 -4.29 -15.97
C ASN A 159 -4.08 -5.55 -16.44
N LYS A 160 -3.47 -6.34 -17.35
CA LYS A 160 -4.09 -7.58 -17.81
C LYS A 160 -4.30 -8.58 -16.67
N LEU A 161 -3.29 -8.75 -15.82
CA LEU A 161 -3.37 -9.65 -14.65
C LEU A 161 -4.50 -9.24 -13.70
N LEU A 162 -4.62 -7.95 -13.42
CA LEU A 162 -5.68 -7.42 -12.55
C LEU A 162 -7.07 -7.64 -13.17
N ILE A 163 -7.23 -7.40 -14.48
CA ILE A 163 -8.49 -7.62 -15.18
C ILE A 163 -8.87 -9.11 -15.16
N ASP A 164 -7.93 -10.00 -15.47
CA ASP A 164 -8.18 -11.44 -15.47
C ASP A 164 -8.55 -11.92 -14.05
N PHE A 165 -7.82 -11.48 -13.01
CA PHE A 165 -8.15 -11.80 -11.61
C PHE A 165 -9.56 -11.33 -11.22
N PHE A 166 -9.93 -10.09 -11.55
CA PHE A 166 -11.27 -9.58 -11.24
C PHE A 166 -12.35 -10.33 -12.01
N ASN A 167 -12.10 -10.72 -13.27
CA ASN A 167 -13.06 -11.53 -14.03
C ASN A 167 -13.29 -12.89 -13.35
N ASP A 168 -12.23 -13.56 -12.88
CA ASP A 168 -12.34 -14.85 -12.20
C ASP A 168 -13.06 -14.74 -10.84
N LEU A 169 -13.00 -13.56 -10.20
CA LEU A 169 -13.63 -13.31 -8.90
C LEU A 169 -15.17 -13.18 -9.02
N TYR A 170 -15.69 -12.81 -10.21
CA TYR A 170 -17.11 -12.54 -10.44
C TYR A 170 -17.80 -13.57 -11.34
N VAL A 171 -17.15 -14.66 -11.70
CA VAL A 171 -17.70 -15.80 -12.43
C VAL A 171 -17.98 -16.96 -11.49
#